data_c7ae803f9a0b4b10512c6df0e4f209a2
#
_entry.id   c7ae803f9a0b4b10512c6df0e4f209a2
#
_cell.length_a   1.000
_cell.length_b   1.000
_cell.length_c   1.000
_cell.angle_alpha   90.00
_cell.angle_beta   90.00
_cell.angle_gamma   90.00
#
_symmetry.space_group_name_H-M   'P 1'
#
loop_
_entity.id
_entity.type
_entity.pdbx_description
1 polymer ?
#
loop_
_entity_poly.entity_id
_entity_poly.type
_entity_poly.pdbx_seq_one_letter_code
_entity_poly.pdbx_strand_id
1 'polypeptide(L)'
;MAVAAPIREVLRKLPNAKVELGDVTDVDLVEKTVAVVRPDGRRAALPYDSLVVAAGVGQSYFGHDEFAEWAPGMKTLADALLQRERIFGAFEMAELEDDPDSRRAWLTFVVVGGGPTGVEISGQIAELARRALKDNFRHFDPTDVRGRPVRGWQGDPRVFR
;
A
#
# COMPACT_ATOMS: atom_id res chain seq x y z
N MET A 1 12.10 9.58 8.64
CA MET A 1 11.22 10.46 7.82
C MET A 1 9.79 10.00 8.03
N ALA A 2 8.87 10.89 8.43
CA ALA A 2 7.46 10.51 8.61
C ALA A 2 6.84 10.21 7.25
N VAL A 3 6.20 9.04 7.12
CA VAL A 3 5.54 8.60 5.87
C VAL A 3 4.29 9.42 5.57
N ALA A 4 3.67 10.02 6.62
CA ALA A 4 2.54 10.93 6.50
C ALA A 4 2.59 11.97 7.62
N ALA A 5 2.29 13.23 7.30
CA ALA A 5 2.11 14.26 8.31
C ALA A 5 0.75 14.08 9.01
N PRO A 6 0.68 14.16 10.36
CA PRO A 6 -0.59 14.10 11.06
C PRO A 6 -1.52 15.23 10.64
N ILE A 7 -2.80 14.91 10.36
CA ILE A 7 -3.80 15.90 9.92
C ILE A 7 -3.90 17.08 10.92
N ARG A 8 -3.80 16.80 12.23
CA ARG A 8 -3.82 17.83 13.27
C ARG A 8 -2.64 18.79 13.16
N GLU A 9 -1.48 18.32 12.76
CA GLU A 9 -0.31 19.16 12.52
C GLU A 9 -0.50 20.07 11.31
N VAL A 10 -1.01 19.51 10.21
CA VAL A 10 -1.30 20.26 8.98
C VAL A 10 -2.31 21.37 9.24
N LEU A 11 -3.38 21.08 9.99
CA LEU A 11 -4.49 21.98 10.24
C LEU A 11 -4.30 22.89 11.47
N ARG A 12 -3.23 22.74 12.24
CA ARG A 12 -3.03 23.41 13.54
C ARG A 12 -3.12 24.94 13.51
N LYS A 13 -2.83 25.56 12.36
CA LYS A 13 -2.83 27.01 12.17
C LYS A 13 -4.18 27.55 11.69
N LEU A 14 -5.16 26.67 11.44
CA LEU A 14 -6.50 27.05 10.94
C LEU A 14 -7.48 27.02 12.13
N PRO A 15 -7.85 28.18 12.70
CA PRO A 15 -8.69 28.24 13.91
C PRO A 15 -10.12 27.73 13.68
N ASN A 16 -10.57 27.68 12.44
CA ASN A 16 -11.87 27.17 12.01
C ASN A 16 -11.85 25.67 11.66
N ALA A 17 -10.69 25.00 11.72
CA ALA A 17 -10.59 23.57 11.44
C ALA A 17 -10.69 22.75 12.72
N LYS A 18 -11.62 21.79 12.75
CA LYS A 18 -11.78 20.85 13.85
C LYS A 18 -11.54 19.43 13.33
N VAL A 19 -10.65 18.70 13.99
CA VAL A 19 -10.35 17.30 13.68
C VAL A 19 -11.00 16.40 14.71
N GLU A 20 -11.96 15.59 14.31
CA GLU A 20 -12.58 14.56 15.12
C GLU A 20 -11.99 13.19 14.73
N LEU A 21 -11.74 12.34 15.73
CA LEU A 21 -11.35 10.96 15.55
C LEU A 21 -12.55 10.07 15.83
N GLY A 22 -12.91 9.20 14.88
CA GLY A 22 -14.00 8.26 15.03
C GLY A 22 -14.37 7.60 13.71
N ASP A 23 -15.20 6.59 13.80
CA ASP A 23 -15.76 5.89 12.65
C ASP A 23 -17.09 6.52 12.26
N VAL A 24 -17.22 6.94 11.01
CA VAL A 24 -18.49 7.39 10.46
C VAL A 24 -19.36 6.16 10.19
N THR A 25 -20.50 6.09 10.87
CA THR A 25 -21.41 4.93 10.78
C THR A 25 -22.65 5.19 9.96
N ASP A 26 -23.04 6.45 9.80
CA ASP A 26 -24.21 6.84 9.01
C ASP A 26 -24.14 8.31 8.58
N VAL A 27 -24.86 8.64 7.53
CA VAL A 27 -25.04 10.00 7.02
C VAL A 27 -26.52 10.25 6.74
N ASP A 28 -27.16 11.11 7.55
CA ASP A 28 -28.51 11.55 7.32
C ASP A 28 -28.50 12.76 6.37
N LEU A 29 -29.02 12.55 5.16
CA LEU A 29 -29.07 13.58 4.12
C LEU A 29 -30.22 14.58 4.31
N VAL A 30 -31.26 14.20 5.09
CA VAL A 30 -32.43 15.05 5.36
C VAL A 30 -32.11 16.01 6.50
N GLU A 31 -31.66 15.47 7.64
CA GLU A 31 -31.26 16.25 8.80
C GLU A 31 -29.85 16.85 8.67
N LYS A 32 -29.12 16.51 7.60
CA LYS A 32 -27.75 16.95 7.33
C LYS A 32 -26.83 16.69 8.52
N THR A 33 -26.79 15.47 9.00
CA THR A 33 -25.92 15.07 10.10
C THR A 33 -25.08 13.83 9.73
N VAL A 34 -23.88 13.76 10.31
CA VAL A 34 -22.98 12.61 10.21
C VAL A 34 -22.90 11.95 11.57
N ALA A 35 -23.26 10.68 11.65
CA ALA A 35 -23.14 9.89 12.86
C ALA A 35 -21.70 9.35 13.00
N VAL A 36 -21.07 9.61 14.14
CA VAL A 36 -19.70 9.23 14.42
C VAL A 36 -19.63 8.44 15.73
N VAL A 37 -18.92 7.32 15.71
CA VAL A 37 -18.57 6.55 16.92
C VAL A 37 -17.10 6.85 17.25
N ARG A 38 -16.85 7.42 18.41
CA ARG A 38 -15.49 7.74 18.91
C ARG A 38 -14.79 6.48 19.45
N PRO A 39 -13.46 6.49 19.59
CA PRO A 39 -12.71 5.35 20.11
C PRO A 39 -13.11 4.90 21.52
N ASP A 40 -13.70 5.79 22.31
CA ASP A 40 -14.26 5.51 23.64
C ASP A 40 -15.69 4.96 23.62
N GLY A 41 -16.24 4.70 22.43
CA GLY A 41 -17.60 4.20 22.22
C GLY A 41 -18.68 5.27 22.24
N ARG A 42 -18.38 6.51 22.59
CA ARG A 42 -19.35 7.62 22.56
C ARG A 42 -19.78 7.93 21.12
N ARG A 43 -21.08 8.16 20.97
CA ARG A 43 -21.66 8.56 19.68
C ARG A 43 -21.86 10.07 19.64
N ALA A 44 -21.65 10.65 18.47
CA ALA A 44 -21.92 12.06 18.20
C ALA A 44 -22.63 12.18 16.83
N ALA A 45 -23.53 13.14 16.73
CA ALA A 45 -24.08 13.61 15.46
C ALA A 45 -23.48 14.96 15.14
N LEU A 46 -22.79 15.07 14.01
CA LEU A 46 -22.13 16.28 13.56
C LEU A 46 -22.98 16.92 12.45
N PRO A 47 -23.55 18.11 12.67
CA PRO A 47 -24.30 18.79 11.62
C PRO A 47 -23.37 19.34 10.54
N TYR A 48 -23.88 19.45 9.31
CA TYR A 48 -23.16 20.05 8.19
C TYR A 48 -24.08 20.86 7.26
N ASP A 49 -23.55 21.87 6.64
CA ASP A 49 -24.17 22.57 5.52
C ASP A 49 -23.79 21.93 4.18
N SER A 50 -22.51 21.55 4.06
CA SER A 50 -21.95 20.86 2.92
C SER A 50 -21.06 19.70 3.39
N LEU A 51 -21.19 18.53 2.77
CA LEU A 51 -20.42 17.35 3.10
C LEU A 51 -19.52 16.94 1.93
N VAL A 52 -18.24 16.72 2.20
CA VAL A 52 -17.30 16.10 1.27
C VAL A 52 -16.98 14.70 1.76
N VAL A 53 -17.35 13.68 1.01
CA VAL A 53 -17.01 12.28 1.31
C VAL A 53 -15.66 11.97 0.67
N ALA A 54 -14.65 11.83 1.50
CA ALA A 54 -13.27 11.53 1.10
C ALA A 54 -12.73 10.29 1.86
N ALA A 55 -13.56 9.25 1.96
CA ALA A 55 -13.28 8.03 2.73
C ALA A 55 -12.21 7.12 2.09
N GLY A 56 -11.68 7.49 0.94
CA GLY A 56 -10.75 6.65 0.18
C GLY A 56 -11.47 5.49 -0.54
N VAL A 57 -10.69 4.56 -1.03
CA VAL A 57 -11.20 3.35 -1.70
C VAL A 57 -10.46 2.12 -1.17
N GLY A 58 -11.18 1.01 -1.05
CA GLY A 58 -10.57 -0.28 -0.73
C GLY A 58 -9.79 -0.87 -1.91
N GLN A 59 -8.97 -1.87 -1.64
CA GLN A 59 -8.39 -2.70 -2.67
C GLN A 59 -9.49 -3.54 -3.32
N SER A 60 -9.48 -3.61 -4.65
CA SER A 60 -10.35 -4.52 -5.40
C SER A 60 -9.48 -5.50 -6.20
N TYR A 61 -9.84 -6.76 -6.14
CA TYR A 61 -9.23 -7.82 -6.95
C TYR A 61 -10.16 -8.28 -8.08
N PHE A 62 -11.22 -7.50 -8.37
CA PHE A 62 -12.18 -7.76 -9.46
C PHE A 62 -12.80 -9.15 -9.43
N GLY A 63 -13.14 -9.63 -8.23
CA GLY A 63 -13.73 -10.95 -8.00
C GLY A 63 -12.73 -12.07 -7.75
N HIS A 64 -11.45 -11.75 -7.62
CA HIS A 64 -10.34 -12.67 -7.34
C HIS A 64 -9.73 -12.38 -5.97
N ASP A 65 -10.55 -12.38 -4.93
CA ASP A 65 -10.12 -11.99 -3.58
C ASP A 65 -9.06 -12.95 -2.99
N GLU A 66 -8.94 -14.16 -3.53
CA GLU A 66 -7.87 -15.11 -3.23
C GLU A 66 -6.47 -14.57 -3.53
N PHE A 67 -6.34 -13.56 -4.38
CA PHE A 67 -5.04 -12.95 -4.68
C PHE A 67 -4.51 -12.08 -3.54
N ALA A 68 -5.34 -11.68 -2.60
CA ALA A 68 -4.93 -10.84 -1.47
C ALA A 68 -3.80 -11.46 -0.65
N GLU A 69 -3.76 -12.79 -0.54
CA GLU A 69 -2.71 -13.53 0.17
C GLU A 69 -1.32 -13.34 -0.46
N TRP A 70 -1.27 -13.36 -1.79
CA TRP A 70 -0.02 -13.37 -2.56
C TRP A 70 0.37 -11.98 -3.07
N ALA A 71 -0.61 -11.20 -3.47
CA ALA A 71 -0.45 -9.86 -4.03
C ALA A 71 -1.17 -8.81 -3.16
N PRO A 72 -0.63 -8.47 -1.97
CA PRO A 72 -1.25 -7.49 -1.09
C PRO A 72 -1.38 -6.14 -1.78
N GLY A 73 -2.46 -5.42 -1.47
CA GLY A 73 -2.74 -4.11 -2.03
C GLY A 73 -1.74 -3.03 -1.62
N MET A 74 -1.98 -1.80 -2.10
CA MET A 74 -1.21 -0.61 -1.76
C MET A 74 -2.18 0.57 -1.53
N LYS A 75 -3.02 0.47 -0.49
CA LYS A 75 -4.02 1.50 -0.18
C LYS A 75 -3.84 2.14 1.18
N THR A 76 -3.25 1.40 2.12
CA THR A 76 -3.05 1.85 3.50
C THR A 76 -1.57 1.99 3.83
N LEU A 77 -1.26 2.66 4.94
CA LEU A 77 0.11 2.71 5.47
C LEU A 77 0.61 1.30 5.86
N ALA A 78 -0.27 0.46 6.38
CA ALA A 78 0.07 -0.93 6.70
C ALA A 78 0.49 -1.72 5.45
N ASP A 79 -0.24 -1.55 4.34
CA ASP A 79 0.14 -2.15 3.06
C ASP A 79 1.52 -1.67 2.59
N ALA A 80 1.79 -0.38 2.69
CA ALA A 80 3.08 0.19 2.28
C ALA A 80 4.24 -0.36 3.13
N LEU A 81 4.04 -0.54 4.43
CA LEU A 81 5.04 -1.15 5.32
C LEU A 81 5.25 -2.62 4.99
N LEU A 82 4.19 -3.38 4.75
CA LEU A 82 4.28 -4.78 4.33
C LEU A 82 5.01 -4.93 2.99
N GLN A 83 4.68 -4.08 2.00
CA GLN A 83 5.37 -4.09 0.71
C GLN A 83 6.86 -3.77 0.86
N ARG A 84 7.18 -2.77 1.67
CA ARG A 84 8.56 -2.44 1.98
C ARG A 84 9.31 -3.62 2.60
N GLU A 85 8.73 -4.27 3.60
CA GLU A 85 9.32 -5.45 4.25
C GLU A 85 9.56 -6.58 3.24
N ARG A 86 8.58 -6.90 2.40
CA ARG A 86 8.71 -7.94 1.37
C ARG A 86 9.79 -7.62 0.34
N ILE A 87 9.85 -6.37 -0.14
CA ILE A 87 10.86 -5.96 -1.13
C ILE A 87 12.27 -6.06 -0.56
N PHE A 88 12.52 -5.45 0.61
CA PHE A 88 13.85 -5.51 1.21
C PHE A 88 14.21 -6.93 1.65
N GLY A 89 13.26 -7.67 2.25
CA GLY A 89 13.45 -9.06 2.63
C GLY A 89 13.83 -9.96 1.45
N ALA A 90 13.27 -9.72 0.25
CA ALA A 90 13.63 -10.47 -0.94
C ALA A 90 15.09 -10.24 -1.36
N PHE A 91 15.61 -9.01 -1.25
CA PHE A 91 17.03 -8.73 -1.50
C PHE A 91 17.94 -9.39 -0.47
N GLU A 92 17.57 -9.39 0.83
CA GLU A 92 18.33 -10.08 1.88
C GLU A 92 18.34 -11.59 1.67
N MET A 93 17.20 -12.19 1.29
CA MET A 93 17.14 -13.61 0.98
C MET A 93 17.97 -13.98 -0.24
N ALA A 94 18.01 -13.11 -1.25
CA ALA A 94 18.87 -13.32 -2.42
C ALA A 94 20.36 -13.29 -2.07
N GLU A 95 20.78 -12.48 -1.09
CA GLU A 95 22.17 -12.43 -0.61
C GLU A 95 22.58 -13.73 0.12
N LEU A 96 21.64 -14.36 0.83
CA LEU A 96 21.87 -15.58 1.58
C LEU A 96 21.77 -16.85 0.72
N GLU A 97 21.19 -16.74 -0.47
CA GLU A 97 20.89 -17.89 -1.32
C GLU A 97 22.09 -18.29 -2.17
N ASP A 98 22.51 -19.55 -2.06
CA ASP A 98 23.63 -20.11 -2.82
C ASP A 98 23.23 -20.60 -4.22
N ASP A 99 21.98 -21.14 -4.35
CA ASP A 99 21.49 -21.64 -5.62
C ASP A 99 21.09 -20.48 -6.55
N PRO A 100 21.68 -20.37 -7.77
CA PRO A 100 21.41 -19.27 -8.68
C PRO A 100 19.96 -19.17 -9.16
N ASP A 101 19.23 -20.28 -9.26
CA ASP A 101 17.84 -20.28 -9.71
C ASP A 101 16.90 -19.80 -8.59
N SER A 102 17.13 -20.25 -7.36
CA SER A 102 16.44 -19.79 -6.17
C SER A 102 16.72 -18.30 -5.91
N ARG A 103 17.98 -17.86 -6.05
CA ARG A 103 18.33 -16.43 -5.98
C ARG A 103 17.58 -15.60 -7.02
N ARG A 104 17.48 -16.09 -8.24
CA ARG A 104 16.71 -15.42 -9.30
C ARG A 104 15.23 -15.32 -8.97
N ALA A 105 14.66 -16.32 -8.29
CA ALA A 105 13.28 -16.28 -7.82
C ALA A 105 13.07 -15.14 -6.81
N TRP A 106 13.97 -14.97 -5.83
CA TRP A 106 13.95 -13.86 -4.88
C TRP A 106 14.05 -12.48 -5.55
N LEU A 107 14.82 -12.36 -6.62
CA LEU A 107 14.99 -11.12 -7.37
C LEU A 107 13.91 -10.88 -8.44
N THR A 108 12.85 -11.71 -8.46
CA THR A 108 11.74 -11.57 -9.42
C THR A 108 10.51 -11.01 -8.70
N PHE A 109 10.15 -9.78 -9.02
CA PHE A 109 8.95 -9.10 -8.51
C PHE A 109 7.83 -9.16 -9.52
N VAL A 110 6.70 -9.73 -9.12
CA VAL A 110 5.48 -9.78 -9.92
C VAL A 110 4.52 -8.69 -9.45
N VAL A 111 4.17 -7.77 -10.33
CA VAL A 111 3.23 -6.69 -10.05
C VAL A 111 1.92 -6.97 -10.75
N VAL A 112 0.87 -7.24 -9.96
CA VAL A 112 -0.47 -7.52 -10.48
C VAL A 112 -1.22 -6.21 -10.68
N GLY A 113 -1.50 -5.90 -11.95
CA GLY A 113 -2.18 -4.68 -12.37
C GLY A 113 -1.26 -3.69 -13.08
N GLY A 114 -1.77 -3.12 -14.18
CA GLY A 114 -1.05 -2.15 -15.02
C GLY A 114 -1.56 -0.72 -14.86
N GLY A 115 -2.22 -0.40 -13.73
CA GLY A 115 -2.62 0.96 -13.39
C GLY A 115 -1.43 1.82 -12.92
N PRO A 116 -1.66 3.13 -12.66
CA PRO A 116 -0.59 4.05 -12.24
C PRO A 116 0.24 3.53 -11.07
N THR A 117 -0.41 3.04 -10.02
CA THR A 117 0.27 2.50 -8.83
C THR A 117 1.21 1.32 -9.15
N GLY A 118 0.76 0.39 -10.04
CA GLY A 118 1.60 -0.75 -10.44
C GLY A 118 2.82 -0.32 -11.25
N VAL A 119 2.68 0.68 -12.11
CA VAL A 119 3.80 1.25 -12.87
C VAL A 119 4.76 1.98 -11.95
N GLU A 120 4.26 2.77 -11.01
CA GLU A 120 5.06 3.52 -10.03
C GLU A 120 5.87 2.58 -9.13
N ILE A 121 5.25 1.55 -8.55
CA ILE A 121 5.97 0.61 -7.68
C ILE A 121 7.04 -0.18 -8.47
N SER A 122 6.76 -0.56 -9.71
CA SER A 122 7.74 -1.22 -10.57
C SER A 122 8.95 -0.33 -10.83
N GLY A 123 8.70 0.96 -11.10
CA GLY A 123 9.74 1.97 -11.28
C GLY A 123 10.55 2.19 -10.00
N GLN A 124 9.89 2.24 -8.84
CA GLN A 124 10.55 2.41 -7.53
C GLN A 124 11.43 1.20 -7.17
N ILE A 125 10.99 -0.03 -7.44
CA ILE A 125 11.81 -1.23 -7.21
C ILE A 125 13.07 -1.19 -8.10
N ALA A 126 12.91 -0.83 -9.37
CA ALA A 126 14.04 -0.72 -10.29
C ALA A 126 15.00 0.41 -9.90
N GLU A 127 14.51 1.54 -9.43
CA GLU A 127 15.33 2.65 -8.94
C GLU A 127 16.04 2.29 -7.64
N LEU A 128 15.36 1.64 -6.71
CA LEU A 128 15.93 1.12 -5.46
C LEU A 128 17.12 0.22 -5.75
N ALA A 129 16.95 -0.76 -6.64
CA ALA A 129 18.00 -1.69 -7.04
C ALA A 129 19.22 -0.98 -7.68
N ARG A 130 18.97 -0.04 -8.61
CA ARG A 130 20.03 0.62 -9.37
C ARG A 130 20.78 1.70 -8.61
N ARG A 131 20.14 2.33 -7.61
CA ARG A 131 20.72 3.49 -6.90
C ARG A 131 20.98 3.20 -5.43
N ALA A 132 19.92 2.86 -4.67
CA ALA A 132 20.03 2.76 -3.22
C ALA A 132 20.74 1.48 -2.76
N LEU A 133 20.55 0.37 -3.46
CA LEU A 133 21.09 -0.93 -3.08
C LEU A 133 22.32 -1.36 -3.87
N LYS A 134 22.76 -0.58 -4.84
CA LYS A 134 23.80 -0.94 -5.80
C LYS A 134 25.07 -1.53 -5.17
N ASP A 135 25.49 -0.99 -4.02
CA ASP A 135 26.75 -1.38 -3.38
C ASP A 135 26.51 -2.11 -2.03
N ASN A 136 25.29 -2.52 -1.74
CA ASN A 136 24.93 -3.11 -0.44
C ASN A 136 25.17 -4.62 -0.38
N PHE A 137 25.08 -5.32 -1.52
CA PHE A 137 25.17 -6.77 -1.62
C PHE A 137 26.46 -7.21 -2.29
N ARG A 138 26.93 -8.43 -1.96
CA ARG A 138 28.23 -8.95 -2.41
C ARG A 138 28.11 -10.20 -3.27
N HIS A 139 27.03 -10.98 -3.09
CA HIS A 139 26.84 -12.25 -3.76
C HIS A 139 26.06 -12.14 -5.07
N PHE A 140 25.47 -10.96 -5.33
CA PHE A 140 24.75 -10.68 -6.57
C PHE A 140 24.74 -9.17 -6.89
N ASP A 141 24.46 -8.83 -8.15
CA ASP A 141 24.21 -7.43 -8.54
C ASP A 141 22.72 -7.11 -8.36
N PRO A 142 22.34 -6.13 -7.52
CA PRO A 142 20.94 -5.73 -7.36
C PRO A 142 20.24 -5.32 -8.67
N THR A 143 21.01 -4.94 -9.69
CA THR A 143 20.44 -4.59 -11.01
C THR A 143 19.92 -5.80 -11.80
N ASP A 144 20.20 -7.03 -11.36
CA ASP A 144 19.65 -8.27 -11.92
C ASP A 144 18.16 -8.44 -11.57
N VAL A 145 17.60 -7.56 -10.75
CA VAL A 145 16.17 -7.54 -10.41
C VAL A 145 15.29 -7.51 -11.65
N ARG A 146 14.26 -8.34 -11.65
CA ARG A 146 13.28 -8.47 -12.73
C ARG A 146 11.90 -8.03 -12.26
N GLY A 147 11.33 -7.00 -12.90
CA GLY A 147 9.94 -6.62 -12.74
C GLY A 147 9.09 -7.27 -13.83
N ARG A 148 8.05 -8.01 -13.46
CA ARG A 148 7.07 -8.57 -14.41
C ARG A 148 5.69 -7.98 -14.14
N PRO A 149 5.27 -6.92 -14.86
CA PRO A 149 3.90 -6.46 -14.78
C PRO A 149 2.97 -7.46 -15.46
N VAL A 150 1.96 -7.93 -14.73
CA VAL A 150 0.93 -8.82 -15.27
C VAL A 150 -0.35 -8.02 -15.49
N ARG A 151 -0.76 -7.86 -16.73
CA ARG A 151 -2.05 -7.27 -17.09
C ARG A 151 -3.09 -8.38 -17.24
N GLY A 152 -4.22 -8.25 -16.52
CA GLY A 152 -5.39 -9.11 -16.73
C GLY A 152 -5.08 -10.60 -16.58
N TRP A 153 -4.50 -10.99 -15.46
CA TRP A 153 -4.10 -12.37 -15.22
C TRP A 153 -5.35 -13.28 -15.09
N GLN A 154 -5.40 -14.32 -15.91
CA GLN A 154 -6.39 -15.41 -15.86
C GLN A 154 -5.69 -16.75 -15.54
N GLY A 155 -4.67 -16.74 -14.71
CA GLY A 155 -3.78 -17.89 -14.52
C GLY A 155 -3.81 -18.51 -13.13
N ASP A 156 -3.04 -19.57 -12.97
CA ASP A 156 -2.92 -20.43 -11.78
C ASP A 156 -2.22 -19.69 -10.61
N PRO A 157 -2.84 -19.61 -9.42
CA PRO A 157 -2.23 -19.00 -8.23
C PRO A 157 -0.89 -19.64 -7.81
N ARG A 158 -0.59 -20.85 -8.28
CA ARG A 158 0.67 -21.55 -7.96
C ARG A 158 1.93 -20.93 -8.58
N VAL A 159 1.78 -19.94 -9.46
CA VAL A 159 2.92 -19.20 -10.04
C VAL A 159 3.64 -18.32 -9.00
N PHE A 160 3.04 -18.12 -7.82
CA PHE A 160 3.59 -17.31 -6.73
C PHE A 160 4.20 -18.13 -5.58
N ARG A 161 4.43 -19.43 -5.76
CA ARG A 161 5.12 -20.29 -4.80
C ARG A 161 6.58 -20.43 -5.15
#